data_c1478861781785354c2702649d1523be
#
_entry.id   c1478861781785354c2702649d1523be
#
_cell.length_a   1.000
_cell.length_b   1.000
_cell.length_c   1.000
_cell.angle_alpha   90.00
_cell.angle_beta   90.00
_cell.angle_gamma   90.00
#
_symmetry.space_group_name_H-M   'P 1'
#
loop_
_entity.id
_entity.type
_entity.pdbx_description
1 polymer ?
#
loop_
_entity_poly.entity_id
_entity_poly.type
_entity_poly.pdbx_seq_one_letter_code
_entity_poly.pdbx_strand_id
1 'polypeptide(L)'
;MLTKSGQSLAWTVKFSTRAVKSLKRIDRPNQELILKFMTEKVAKNPDPISLAKKLSGNLGDFYRFRLGDYRIVCEVQNQELIILILQIGHRQNIYQRKKFLKKTKG
;
A
#
# COMPACT_ATOMS: atom_id res chain seq x y z
N MET A 1 -0.63 -6.15 29.13
CA MET A 1 -0.48 -6.07 28.55
C MET A 1 -0.36 -6.75 27.73
N LEU A 2 -0.49 -7.40 27.52
CA LEU A 2 -0.30 -7.94 26.72
C LEU A 2 -0.94 -7.77 25.60
N THR A 3 -1.86 -7.46 25.65
CA THR A 3 -2.47 -6.94 24.58
C THR A 3 -1.56 -6.16 23.86
N LYS A 4 -0.67 -5.74 24.52
CA LYS A 4 0.29 -5.08 23.93
C LYS A 4 0.94 -5.85 22.91
N SER A 5 1.01 -7.13 23.04
CA SER A 5 1.69 -7.91 22.06
C SER A 5 1.00 -7.79 20.74
N GLY A 6 -0.29 -7.69 20.72
CA GLY A 6 -1.00 -7.50 19.49
C GLY A 6 -0.60 -6.20 18.83
N GLN A 7 -0.40 -5.20 19.62
CA GLN A 7 -0.01 -3.93 19.09
C GLN A 7 1.39 -3.95 18.55
N SER A 8 2.28 -4.65 19.20
CA SER A 8 3.65 -4.67 18.73
C SER A 8 3.76 -5.42 17.40
N LEU A 9 2.75 -6.21 17.04
CA LEU A 9 2.77 -6.90 15.77
C LEU A 9 2.01 -6.15 14.69
N ALA A 10 1.46 -5.00 15.04
CA ALA A 10 0.72 -4.24 14.06
C ALA A 10 1.67 -3.57 13.08
N TRP A 11 1.25 -3.51 11.84
CA TRP A 11 2.05 -2.87 10.80
C TRP A 11 1.78 -1.38 10.80
N THR A 12 2.80 -0.62 10.40
CA THR A 12 2.67 0.82 10.22
C THR A 12 2.51 1.10 8.75
N VAL A 13 1.49 1.86 8.39
CA VAL A 13 1.26 2.26 7.01
C VAL A 13 1.72 3.70 6.86
N LYS A 14 2.59 3.94 5.89
CA LYS A 14 3.10 5.27 5.60
C LYS A 14 2.79 5.62 4.17
N PHE A 15 2.61 6.91 3.92
CA PHE A 15 2.32 7.41 2.58
C PHE A 15 3.49 8.21 2.05
N SER A 16 4.01 7.82 0.90
CA SER A 16 5.04 8.61 0.24
C SER A 16 4.45 9.92 -0.25
N THR A 17 5.29 10.85 -0.62
CA THR A 17 4.83 12.11 -1.17
C THR A 17 4.00 11.88 -2.43
N ARG A 18 4.44 10.97 -3.26
CA ARG A 18 3.69 10.64 -4.48
C ARG A 18 2.33 10.05 -4.15
N ALA A 19 2.27 9.21 -3.12
CA ALA A 19 1.00 8.61 -2.71
C ALA A 19 0.03 9.66 -2.20
N VAL A 20 0.52 10.63 -1.45
CA VAL A 20 -0.32 11.72 -0.97
C VAL A 20 -0.89 12.50 -2.14
N LYS A 21 -0.07 12.79 -3.14
CA LYS A 21 -0.54 13.50 -4.32
C LYS A 21 -1.56 12.69 -5.09
N SER A 22 -1.34 11.38 -5.19
CA SER A 22 -2.29 10.51 -5.86
C SER A 22 -3.63 10.53 -5.14
N LEU A 23 -3.58 10.43 -3.83
CA LEU A 23 -4.78 10.39 -3.03
C LEU A 23 -5.60 11.66 -3.19
N LYS A 24 -4.92 12.80 -3.26
CA LYS A 24 -5.61 14.08 -3.39
C LYS A 24 -6.38 14.23 -4.70
N ARG A 25 -6.04 13.45 -5.68
CA ARG A 25 -6.74 13.50 -6.97
C ARG A 25 -7.98 12.63 -6.99
N ILE A 26 -8.18 11.85 -5.95
CA ILE A 26 -9.31 10.93 -5.87
C ILE A 26 -10.44 11.63 -5.13
N ASP A 27 -11.67 11.38 -5.54
CA ASP A 27 -12.82 12.00 -4.88
C ASP A 27 -12.90 11.59 -3.43
N ARG A 28 -13.52 12.45 -2.64
CA ARG A 28 -13.52 12.30 -1.19
C ARG A 28 -14.03 10.94 -0.70
N PRO A 29 -15.13 10.44 -1.20
CA PRO A 29 -15.60 9.13 -0.69
C PRO A 29 -14.61 8.01 -0.91
N ASN A 30 -13.94 8.01 -2.07
CA ASN A 30 -12.95 6.98 -2.34
C ASN A 30 -11.66 7.20 -1.58
N GLN A 31 -11.30 8.47 -1.33
CA GLN A 31 -10.16 8.74 -0.47
C GLN A 31 -10.39 8.11 0.90
N GLU A 32 -11.59 8.28 1.44
CA GLU A 32 -11.89 7.77 2.76
C GLU A 32 -11.89 6.25 2.80
N LEU A 33 -12.40 5.64 1.74
CA LEU A 33 -12.39 4.19 1.65
C LEU A 33 -10.98 3.64 1.63
N ILE A 34 -10.11 4.29 0.87
CA ILE A 34 -8.72 3.86 0.76
C ILE A 34 -8.00 4.02 2.10
N LEU A 35 -8.18 5.17 2.73
CA LEU A 35 -7.55 5.43 4.02
C LEU A 35 -8.02 4.40 5.05
N LYS A 36 -9.30 4.17 5.09
CA LYS A 36 -9.85 3.23 6.05
C LYS A 36 -9.35 1.82 5.79
N PHE A 37 -9.29 1.44 4.54
CA PHE A 37 -8.80 0.11 4.17
C PHE A 37 -7.36 -0.06 4.65
N MET A 38 -6.50 0.90 4.37
CA MET A 38 -5.09 0.78 4.70
C MET A 38 -4.83 0.87 6.20
N THR A 39 -5.54 1.75 6.89
CA THR A 39 -5.27 1.95 8.30
C THR A 39 -6.00 0.97 9.21
N GLU A 40 -7.09 0.41 8.75
CA GLU A 40 -7.84 -0.51 9.59
C GLU A 40 -7.75 -1.95 9.15
N LYS A 41 -7.95 -2.22 7.88
CA LYS A 41 -7.87 -3.60 7.44
C LYS A 41 -6.46 -4.09 7.25
N VAL A 42 -5.64 -3.28 6.61
CA VAL A 42 -4.27 -3.71 6.31
C VAL A 42 -3.39 -3.58 7.53
N ALA A 43 -3.35 -2.42 8.14
CA ALA A 43 -2.43 -2.18 9.26
C ALA A 43 -2.71 -3.08 10.45
N LYS A 44 -3.95 -3.42 10.68
CA LYS A 44 -4.32 -4.22 11.85
C LYS A 44 -4.35 -5.71 11.57
N ASN A 45 -4.11 -6.11 10.36
CA ASN A 45 -4.09 -7.52 10.03
C ASN A 45 -2.76 -8.12 10.45
N PRO A 46 -2.75 -9.25 11.13
CA PRO A 46 -1.47 -9.87 11.52
C PRO A 46 -0.63 -10.27 10.31
N ASP A 47 -1.27 -10.52 9.18
CA ASP A 47 -0.57 -10.89 7.98
C ASP A 47 -1.10 -10.07 6.81
N PRO A 48 -0.80 -8.76 6.78
CA PRO A 48 -1.38 -7.89 5.76
C PRO A 48 -0.93 -8.22 4.35
N ILE A 49 0.23 -8.83 4.21
CA ILE A 49 0.75 -9.13 2.88
C ILE A 49 -0.09 -10.17 2.18
N SER A 50 -0.78 -11.01 2.94
CA SER A 50 -1.67 -11.99 2.35
C SER A 50 -2.83 -11.36 1.59
N LEU A 51 -3.12 -10.08 1.85
CA LEU A 51 -4.18 -9.37 1.16
C LEU A 51 -3.69 -8.74 -0.14
N ALA A 52 -2.39 -8.82 -0.41
CA ALA A 52 -1.79 -8.15 -1.55
C ALA A 52 -1.27 -9.15 -2.56
N LYS A 53 -0.96 -8.64 -3.74
CA LYS A 53 -0.35 -9.44 -4.77
C LYS A 53 1.05 -8.93 -5.02
N LYS A 54 2.02 -9.82 -5.02
CA LYS A 54 3.39 -9.43 -5.27
C LYS A 54 3.57 -9.02 -6.72
N LEU A 55 4.24 -7.90 -6.93
CA LEU A 55 4.56 -7.46 -8.27
C LEU A 55 5.82 -8.17 -8.72
N SER A 56 6.07 -8.12 -10.02
CA SER A 56 7.07 -8.98 -10.56
C SER A 56 8.42 -8.87 -9.93
N GLY A 57 8.94 -9.94 -9.92
CA GLY A 57 10.02 -10.51 -9.40
C GLY A 57 11.24 -9.74 -8.96
N ASN A 58 11.87 -9.06 -9.83
CA ASN A 58 13.10 -8.38 -9.49
C ASN A 58 12.94 -7.07 -8.81
N LEU A 59 11.73 -6.64 -8.56
CA LEU A 59 11.50 -5.34 -7.99
C LEU A 59 11.43 -5.37 -6.47
N GLY A 60 11.93 -6.44 -5.90
CA GLY A 60 12.01 -6.53 -4.47
C GLY A 60 10.67 -6.72 -3.80
N ASP A 61 10.44 -5.97 -2.76
CA ASP A 61 9.28 -6.17 -1.92
C ASP A 61 8.11 -5.28 -2.30
N PHE A 62 7.85 -5.16 -3.58
CA PHE A 62 6.74 -4.36 -4.07
C PHE A 62 5.50 -5.22 -4.18
N TYR A 63 4.39 -4.68 -3.69
CA TYR A 63 3.12 -5.38 -3.65
C TYR A 63 2.00 -4.44 -4.06
N ARG A 64 0.88 -5.02 -4.45
CA ARG A 64 -0.28 -4.26 -4.85
C ARG A 64 -1.49 -4.71 -4.05
N PHE A 65 -2.14 -3.77 -3.40
CA PHE A 65 -3.44 -4.01 -2.79
C PHE A 65 -4.52 -3.57 -3.78
N ARG A 66 -5.64 -4.22 -3.73
CA ARG A 66 -6.73 -3.95 -4.63
C ARG A 66 -7.96 -3.56 -3.82
N LEU A 67 -8.54 -2.42 -4.15
CA LEU A 67 -9.75 -1.97 -3.48
C LEU A 67 -10.68 -1.43 -4.56
N GLY A 68 -11.64 -2.25 -4.97
CA GLY A 68 -12.52 -1.89 -6.08
C GLY A 68 -11.69 -1.67 -7.33
N ASP A 69 -11.88 -0.52 -7.95
CA ASP A 69 -11.13 -0.17 -9.14
C ASP A 69 -9.81 0.51 -8.86
N TYR A 70 -9.47 0.65 -7.59
CA TYR A 70 -8.21 1.29 -7.23
C TYR A 70 -7.15 0.25 -6.93
N ARG A 71 -5.92 0.63 -7.24
CA ARG A 71 -4.77 -0.21 -6.96
C ARG A 71 -3.80 0.62 -6.14
N ILE A 72 -3.27 0.01 -5.11
CA ILE A 72 -2.39 0.69 -4.16
C ILE A 72 -1.05 -0.03 -4.19
N VAL A 73 -0.04 0.63 -4.75
CA VAL A 73 1.28 0.04 -4.90
C VAL A 73 2.12 0.40 -3.69
N CYS A 74 2.71 -0.60 -3.08
CA CYS A 74 3.43 -0.44 -1.82
C CYS A 74 4.75 -1.14 -1.84
N GLU A 75 5.65 -0.64 -1.04
CA GLU A 75 6.88 -1.34 -0.71
C GLU A 75 6.73 -1.88 0.70
N VAL A 76 7.00 -3.17 0.88
CA VAL A 76 6.87 -3.80 2.17
C VAL A 76 8.23 -3.90 2.83
N GLN A 77 8.37 -3.33 4.00
CA GLN A 77 9.61 -3.37 4.77
C GLN A 77 9.38 -4.29 5.95
N ASN A 78 9.62 -5.57 5.72
CA ASN A 78 9.25 -6.61 6.66
C ASN A 78 9.88 -6.49 8.03
N GLN A 79 11.14 -6.12 8.06
CA GLN A 79 11.81 -6.08 9.35
C GLN A 79 11.31 -4.98 10.24
N GLU A 80 10.86 -3.89 9.64
CA GLU A 80 10.32 -2.77 10.39
C GLU A 80 8.81 -2.84 10.52
N LEU A 81 8.17 -3.80 9.88
CA LEU A 81 6.72 -3.90 9.83
C LEU A 81 6.10 -2.62 9.27
N ILE A 82 6.66 -2.15 8.17
CA ILE A 82 6.18 -0.95 7.51
C ILE A 82 5.67 -1.28 6.12
N ILE A 83 4.54 -0.71 5.78
CA ILE A 83 4.01 -0.75 4.42
C ILE A 83 4.03 0.68 3.92
N LEU A 84 4.92 0.96 2.99
CA LEU A 84 5.06 2.30 2.43
C LEU A 84 4.27 2.39 1.14
N ILE A 85 3.21 3.18 1.14
CA ILE A 85 2.40 3.35 -0.04
C ILE A 85 3.13 4.27 -1.01
N LEU A 86 3.40 3.75 -2.19
CA LEU A 86 4.15 4.49 -3.20
C LEU A 86 3.24 5.22 -4.17
N GLN A 87 2.13 4.61 -4.54
CA GLN A 87 1.24 5.20 -5.51
C GLN A 87 -0.14 4.61 -5.40
N ILE A 88 -1.16 5.42 -5.65
CA ILE A 88 -2.54 4.98 -5.65
C ILE A 88 -3.16 5.45 -6.96
N GLY A 89 -3.88 4.59 -7.63
CA GLY A 89 -4.51 5.00 -8.87
C GLY A 89 -5.61 4.08 -9.31
N HIS A 90 -6.41 4.57 -10.24
CA HIS A 90 -7.42 3.75 -10.89
C HIS A 90 -6.70 2.65 -11.63
N ARG A 91 -7.30 1.48 -11.69
CA ARG A 91 -6.62 0.31 -12.26
C ARG A 91 -6.02 0.57 -13.63
N GLN A 92 -6.71 1.32 -14.46
CA GLN A 92 -6.19 1.58 -15.80
C GLN A 92 -4.96 2.46 -15.76
N ASN A 93 -5.00 3.47 -14.93
CA ASN A 93 -3.87 4.39 -14.82
C ASN A 93 -2.67 3.73 -14.19
N ILE A 94 -2.90 2.93 -13.17
CA ILE A 94 -1.80 2.31 -12.46
C ILE A 94 -1.08 1.31 -13.35
N TYR A 95 -1.81 0.63 -14.21
CA TYR A 95 -1.19 -0.30 -15.13
C TYR A 95 -0.34 0.40 -16.18
N GLN A 96 -0.73 1.60 -16.55
CA GLN A 96 0.06 2.38 -17.48
C GLN A 96 1.31 2.94 -16.84
N ARG A 97 1.42 2.80 -15.54
CA ARG A 97 2.56 3.33 -14.84
C ARG A 97 3.61 2.30 -14.49
N LYS A 98 3.70 1.29 -15.27
CA LYS A 98 4.76 0.33 -15.09
C LYS A 98 6.10 1.01 -15.14
N LYS A 99 6.20 2.09 -15.91
CA LYS A 99 7.43 2.83 -16.00
C LYS A 99 7.86 3.39 -14.66
N PHE A 100 6.91 3.67 -13.79
CA PHE A 100 7.24 4.16 -12.48
C PHE A 100 8.11 3.17 -11.72
N LEU A 101 7.74 1.91 -11.78
CA LEU A 101 8.51 0.88 -11.09
C LEU A 101 9.88 0.72 -11.72
N LYS A 102 9.97 0.84 -13.02
CA LYS A 102 11.24 0.73 -13.68
C LYS A 102 12.14 1.87 -13.26
N LYS A 103 11.62 3.07 -13.22
CA LYS A 103 12.41 4.20 -12.81
C LYS A 103 12.88 4.07 -11.40
N THR A 104 12.03 3.58 -10.53
CA THR A 104 12.39 3.42 -9.16
C THR A 104 13.57 2.49 -9.05
N LYS A 105 13.59 1.52 -9.89
CA LYS A 105 14.61 0.54 -9.84
C LYS A 105 15.92 1.11 -10.36
N GLY A 106 15.85 1.89 -11.35
CA GLY A 106 17.02 2.50 -11.93
C GLY A 106 17.49 3.61 -11.10
#